data_3df5e9784c85de3db8dce0f1a9d4a5c2
#
_entry.id   3df5e9784c85de3db8dce0f1a9d4a5c2
#
_cell.length_a   1.000
_cell.length_b   1.000
_cell.length_c   1.000
_cell.angle_alpha   90.00
_cell.angle_beta   90.00
_cell.angle_gamma   90.00
#
_symmetry.space_group_name_H-M   'P 1'
#
loop_
_entity.id
_entity.type
_entity.pdbx_description
1 polymer ?
#
loop_
_entity_poly.entity_id
_entity_poly.type
_entity_poly.pdbx_seq_one_letter_code
_entity_poly.pdbx_strand_id
1 'polypeptide(L)'
;MTVETGGVDQRRLYELLWGAPTGPRRGPRPTLTLAAIARAGITIADADGLDGLTMQRVAESLDVTKMALYRYVPGRAELVALMLEAAVGEPPAPPPGADWRGRLDDWARQLFDRFRRHPWAQAATVGPRLPGPNELAWLEQVVAALAGTGLTGAEQLDVAVLLVGHARNLAQHAAPDDAPGGSREAGFGVLIRGREERFPALEAALRGIDPNTPDQALDFGLARILDGIEALVATRSTRRS
;
A
#
# COMPACT_ATOMS: atom_id res chain seq x y z
N MET A 1 -15.61 14.82 -25.29
CA MET A 1 -16.26 13.52 -25.04
C MET A 1 -16.01 13.23 -23.56
N THR A 2 -16.95 13.65 -22.72
CA THR A 2 -16.88 13.60 -21.26
C THR A 2 -17.21 12.16 -20.85
N VAL A 3 -16.24 11.43 -20.33
CA VAL A 3 -16.47 10.11 -19.74
C VAL A 3 -17.19 10.35 -18.41
N GLU A 4 -18.47 10.10 -18.35
CA GLU A 4 -19.24 9.95 -17.12
C GLU A 4 -18.74 8.69 -16.40
N THR A 5 -17.76 8.86 -15.52
CA THR A 5 -17.36 7.85 -14.55
C THR A 5 -18.31 7.99 -13.36
N GLY A 6 -19.14 6.96 -13.14
CA GLY A 6 -20.17 6.95 -12.12
C GLY A 6 -19.70 7.37 -10.73
N GLY A 7 -20.13 8.51 -10.28
CA GLY A 7 -20.70 8.71 -8.98
C GLY A 7 -19.84 9.07 -7.79
N VAL A 8 -18.53 9.21 -7.84
CA VAL A 8 -17.78 9.84 -6.74
C VAL A 8 -17.69 11.34 -7.02
N ASP A 9 -18.33 12.15 -6.17
CA ASP A 9 -18.14 13.60 -6.22
C ASP A 9 -16.70 13.94 -5.83
N GLN A 10 -15.83 14.07 -6.85
CA GLN A 10 -14.40 14.33 -6.65
C GLN A 10 -14.13 15.54 -5.75
N ARG A 11 -15.01 16.54 -5.79
CA ARG A 11 -14.87 17.71 -4.93
C ARG A 11 -15.08 17.36 -3.46
N ARG A 12 -16.12 16.57 -3.18
CA ARG A 12 -16.40 16.10 -1.80
C ARG A 12 -15.33 15.16 -1.30
N LEU A 13 -14.81 14.27 -2.15
CA LEU A 13 -13.69 13.42 -1.81
C LEU A 13 -12.44 14.24 -1.51
N TYR A 14 -12.15 15.26 -2.31
CA TYR A 14 -11.04 16.18 -2.04
C TYR A 14 -11.22 16.90 -0.70
N GLU A 15 -12.41 17.47 -0.44
CA GLU A 15 -12.71 18.12 0.83
C GLU A 15 -12.59 17.16 2.03
N LEU A 16 -12.96 15.90 1.85
CA LEU A 16 -12.86 14.86 2.87
C LEU A 16 -11.41 14.50 3.22
N LEU A 17 -10.55 14.32 2.22
CA LEU A 17 -9.16 13.89 2.40
C LEU A 17 -8.21 15.06 2.68
N TRP A 18 -8.44 16.22 2.05
CA TRP A 18 -7.55 17.38 2.05
C TRP A 18 -8.09 18.57 2.85
N GLY A 19 -9.33 18.48 3.32
CA GLY A 19 -9.92 19.55 4.13
C GLY A 19 -9.12 19.78 5.40
N ALA A 20 -8.92 21.05 5.75
CA ALA A 20 -8.27 21.40 7.01
C ALA A 20 -9.02 20.73 8.18
N PRO A 21 -8.31 20.17 9.18
CA PRO A 21 -8.94 19.73 10.40
C PRO A 21 -9.81 20.87 10.90
N THR A 22 -11.12 20.63 11.03
CA THR A 22 -12.01 21.65 11.60
C THR A 22 -11.45 22.02 12.97
N GLY A 23 -10.90 23.24 13.07
CA GLY A 23 -10.23 23.74 14.27
C GLY A 23 -11.10 23.55 15.52
N PRO A 24 -10.54 23.70 16.74
CA PRO A 24 -11.23 23.37 17.96
C PRO A 24 -12.55 24.16 18.05
N ARG A 25 -13.66 23.44 17.75
CA ARG A 25 -14.98 23.99 17.99
C ARG A 25 -15.16 24.11 19.52
N ARG A 26 -15.45 25.31 20.01
CA ARG A 26 -15.91 25.51 21.38
C ARG A 26 -17.24 24.74 21.54
N GLY A 27 -17.22 23.64 22.27
CA GLY A 27 -18.37 22.77 22.55
C GLY A 27 -17.95 21.38 22.98
N PRO A 28 -18.89 20.53 23.45
CA PRO A 28 -18.61 19.13 23.76
C PRO A 28 -17.93 18.46 22.55
N ARG A 29 -16.92 17.58 22.79
CA ARG A 29 -16.24 16.84 21.73
C ARG A 29 -17.29 16.13 20.86
N PRO A 30 -17.24 16.26 19.53
CA PRO A 30 -18.15 15.52 18.67
C PRO A 30 -18.00 14.03 18.95
N THR A 31 -19.10 13.36 19.21
CA THR A 31 -19.16 11.91 19.52
C THR A 31 -18.67 11.10 18.31
N LEU A 32 -18.76 11.64 17.09
CA LEU A 32 -18.36 11.01 15.85
C LEU A 32 -17.30 11.87 15.13
N THR A 33 -16.19 11.25 14.69
CA THR A 33 -15.10 11.88 13.96
C THR A 33 -14.73 11.06 12.73
N LEU A 34 -14.14 11.69 11.71
CA LEU A 34 -13.64 10.98 10.52
C LEU A 34 -12.62 9.89 10.92
N ALA A 35 -11.75 10.17 11.88
CA ALA A 35 -10.79 9.19 12.38
C ALA A 35 -11.45 7.99 13.07
N ALA A 36 -12.55 8.19 13.81
CA ALA A 36 -13.32 7.10 14.43
C ALA A 36 -14.03 6.27 13.37
N ILE A 37 -14.60 6.93 12.34
CA ILE A 37 -15.27 6.27 11.21
C ILE A 37 -14.26 5.43 10.42
N ALA A 38 -13.09 6.00 10.09
CA ALA A 38 -12.03 5.26 9.41
C ALA A 38 -11.60 4.02 10.19
N ARG A 39 -11.31 4.16 11.50
CA ARG A 39 -10.92 3.02 12.35
C ARG A 39 -11.97 1.92 12.40
N ALA A 40 -13.24 2.28 12.55
CA ALA A 40 -14.34 1.31 12.54
C ALA A 40 -14.41 0.55 11.21
N GLY A 41 -14.29 1.27 10.09
CA GLY A 41 -14.25 0.67 8.76
C GLY A 41 -13.02 -0.24 8.56
N ILE A 42 -11.84 0.19 9.02
CA ILE A 42 -10.60 -0.60 8.97
C ILE A 42 -10.76 -1.91 9.76
N THR A 43 -11.27 -1.85 11.00
CA THR A 43 -11.51 -3.05 11.84
C THR A 43 -12.43 -4.05 11.12
N ILE A 44 -13.50 -3.58 10.48
CA ILE A 44 -14.40 -4.46 9.71
C ILE A 44 -13.70 -5.05 8.49
N ALA A 45 -12.95 -4.23 7.75
CA ALA A 45 -12.28 -4.68 6.54
C ALA A 45 -11.09 -5.60 6.83
N ASP A 46 -10.39 -5.43 7.95
CA ASP A 46 -9.32 -6.34 8.39
C ASP A 46 -9.86 -7.74 8.74
N ALA A 47 -11.08 -7.81 9.29
CA ALA A 47 -11.72 -9.06 9.65
C ALA A 47 -12.40 -9.76 8.47
N ASP A 48 -13.14 -9.02 7.64
CA ASP A 48 -14.08 -9.58 6.65
C ASP A 48 -13.80 -9.11 5.21
N GLY A 49 -12.70 -8.41 4.96
CA GLY A 49 -12.39 -7.80 3.67
C GLY A 49 -13.31 -6.63 3.31
N LEU A 50 -13.08 -6.06 2.12
CA LEU A 50 -13.94 -4.98 1.63
C LEU A 50 -15.38 -5.44 1.35
N ASP A 51 -15.60 -6.71 1.05
CA ASP A 51 -16.95 -7.23 0.80
C ASP A 51 -17.82 -7.20 2.06
N GLY A 52 -17.21 -7.38 3.22
CA GLY A 52 -17.87 -7.24 4.51
C GLY A 52 -18.16 -5.80 4.94
N LEU A 53 -17.55 -4.81 4.28
CA LEU A 53 -17.68 -3.40 4.62
C LEU A 53 -18.98 -2.80 4.07
N THR A 54 -19.89 -2.41 4.95
CA THR A 54 -21.10 -1.66 4.60
C THR A 54 -21.28 -0.44 5.49
N MET A 55 -21.92 0.62 4.96
CA MET A 55 -22.25 1.82 5.74
C MET A 55 -23.11 1.49 6.97
N GLN A 56 -23.95 0.47 6.88
CA GLN A 56 -24.78 0.01 7.98
C GLN A 56 -23.92 -0.58 9.12
N ARG A 57 -23.03 -1.51 8.81
CA ARG A 57 -22.14 -2.14 9.80
C ARG A 57 -21.24 -1.13 10.51
N VAL A 58 -20.71 -0.15 9.75
CA VAL A 58 -19.89 0.92 10.35
C VAL A 58 -20.72 1.79 11.30
N ALA A 59 -21.97 2.15 10.91
CA ALA A 59 -22.85 2.91 11.79
C ALA A 59 -23.19 2.14 13.07
N GLU A 60 -23.49 0.84 12.96
CA GLU A 60 -23.76 -0.04 14.09
C GLU A 60 -22.54 -0.18 15.02
N SER A 61 -21.35 -0.35 14.48
CA SER A 61 -20.12 -0.47 15.27
C SER A 61 -19.76 0.80 16.06
N LEU A 62 -20.31 1.95 15.63
CA LEU A 62 -20.13 3.25 16.27
C LEU A 62 -21.32 3.70 17.12
N ASP A 63 -22.35 2.85 17.24
CA ASP A 63 -23.61 3.17 17.93
C ASP A 63 -24.27 4.47 17.43
N VAL A 64 -24.29 4.66 16.10
CA VAL A 64 -24.90 5.82 15.46
C VAL A 64 -25.89 5.37 14.37
N THR A 65 -26.79 6.28 13.98
CA THR A 65 -27.67 6.01 12.85
C THR A 65 -26.89 6.11 11.53
N LYS A 66 -27.30 5.34 10.53
CA LYS A 66 -26.74 5.42 9.16
C LYS A 66 -26.81 6.84 8.58
N MET A 67 -27.89 7.57 8.90
CA MET A 67 -28.05 8.97 8.49
C MET A 67 -27.04 9.92 9.15
N ALA A 68 -26.67 9.66 10.39
CA ALA A 68 -25.62 10.40 11.06
C ALA A 68 -24.24 10.15 10.40
N LEU A 69 -23.95 8.91 9.99
CA LEU A 69 -22.73 8.56 9.28
C LEU A 69 -22.64 9.27 7.91
N TYR A 70 -23.73 9.28 7.13
CA TYR A 70 -23.75 9.94 5.81
C TYR A 70 -23.50 11.46 5.85
N ARG A 71 -23.67 12.11 6.99
CA ARG A 71 -23.31 13.53 7.14
C ARG A 71 -21.80 13.77 7.16
N TYR A 72 -21.03 12.74 7.49
CA TYR A 72 -19.56 12.78 7.53
C TYR A 72 -18.94 12.18 6.28
N VAL A 73 -19.44 11.03 5.84
CA VAL A 73 -18.90 10.29 4.70
C VAL A 73 -20.06 9.95 3.75
N PRO A 74 -20.09 10.56 2.55
CA PRO A 74 -21.24 10.48 1.64
C PRO A 74 -21.57 9.08 1.14
N GLY A 75 -20.55 8.19 1.07
CA GLY A 75 -20.77 6.84 0.55
C GLY A 75 -19.64 5.89 0.89
N ARG A 76 -19.77 4.65 0.38
CA ARG A 76 -18.81 3.58 0.60
C ARG A 76 -17.46 3.87 -0.08
N ALA A 77 -17.46 4.50 -1.26
CA ALA A 77 -16.22 4.81 -1.98
C ALA A 77 -15.39 5.83 -1.21
N GLU A 78 -16.02 6.89 -0.68
CA GLU A 78 -15.36 7.89 0.14
C GLU A 78 -14.91 7.31 1.48
N LEU A 79 -15.68 6.37 2.05
CA LEU A 79 -15.28 5.64 3.25
C LEU A 79 -14.00 4.83 2.99
N VAL A 80 -13.92 4.08 1.89
CA VAL A 80 -12.73 3.29 1.53
C VAL A 80 -11.53 4.20 1.30
N ALA A 81 -11.70 5.35 0.65
CA ALA A 81 -10.61 6.31 0.47
C ALA A 81 -10.11 6.88 1.82
N LEU A 82 -11.02 7.23 2.73
CA LEU A 82 -10.68 7.68 4.08
C LEU A 82 -9.99 6.59 4.91
N MET A 83 -10.43 5.35 4.78
CA MET A 83 -9.83 4.19 5.42
C MET A 83 -8.41 3.94 4.90
N LEU A 84 -8.21 4.01 3.57
CA LEU A 84 -6.91 3.82 2.94
C LEU A 84 -5.92 4.89 3.42
N GLU A 85 -6.33 6.15 3.41
CA GLU A 85 -5.54 7.27 3.94
C GLU A 85 -5.11 7.03 5.40
N ALA A 86 -6.03 6.55 6.24
CA ALA A 86 -5.75 6.26 7.64
C ALA A 86 -4.89 5.00 7.84
N ALA A 87 -5.08 3.95 7.04
CA ALA A 87 -4.34 2.70 7.13
C ALA A 87 -2.89 2.83 6.64
N VAL A 88 -2.67 3.56 5.54
CA VAL A 88 -1.34 3.92 5.06
C VAL A 88 -0.67 4.83 6.08
N GLY A 89 -1.39 5.83 6.60
CA GLY A 89 -0.92 6.77 7.62
C GLY A 89 0.28 7.60 7.15
N GLU A 90 0.78 8.46 8.01
CA GLU A 90 2.01 9.21 7.75
C GLU A 90 3.20 8.26 7.58
N PRO A 91 4.08 8.51 6.60
CA PRO A 91 5.32 7.76 6.49
C PRO A 91 6.21 8.07 7.70
N PRO A 92 6.84 7.04 8.31
CA PRO A 92 7.78 7.27 9.39
C PRO A 92 9.00 8.08 8.90
N ALA A 93 9.68 8.74 9.82
CA ALA A 93 10.91 9.46 9.50
C ALA A 93 11.97 8.47 8.97
N PRO A 94 12.72 8.83 7.91
CA PRO A 94 13.77 7.97 7.39
C PRO A 94 14.88 7.76 8.44
N PRO A 95 15.61 6.62 8.38
CA PRO A 95 16.68 6.32 9.32
C PRO A 95 17.73 7.43 9.33
N PRO A 96 18.19 7.89 10.50
CA PRO A 96 19.20 8.93 10.61
C PRO A 96 20.50 8.53 9.92
N GLY A 97 21.05 9.42 9.08
CA GLY A 97 22.32 9.19 8.39
C GLY A 97 22.28 8.20 7.23
N ALA A 98 21.13 7.60 6.93
CA ALA A 98 20.99 6.72 5.78
C ALA A 98 21.17 7.50 4.47
N ASP A 99 21.89 6.89 3.53
CA ASP A 99 21.94 7.34 2.15
C ASP A 99 20.61 7.10 1.42
N TRP A 100 20.51 7.49 0.16
CA TRP A 100 19.31 7.30 -0.64
C TRP A 100 18.88 5.83 -0.70
N ARG A 101 19.83 4.90 -0.80
CA ARG A 101 19.56 3.46 -0.92
C ARG A 101 18.96 2.91 0.37
N GLY A 102 19.57 3.21 1.51
CA GLY A 102 19.07 2.79 2.82
C GLY A 102 17.70 3.39 3.15
N ARG A 103 17.45 4.65 2.74
CA ARG A 103 16.13 5.28 2.88
C ARG A 103 15.06 4.58 2.07
N LEU A 104 15.34 4.22 0.82
CA LEU A 104 14.38 3.54 -0.06
C LEU A 104 14.13 2.09 0.36
N ASP A 105 15.14 1.39 0.87
CA ASP A 105 14.98 0.04 1.42
C ASP A 105 14.04 0.05 2.62
N ASP A 106 14.32 0.89 3.61
CA ASP A 106 13.48 1.05 4.80
C ASP A 106 12.05 1.47 4.44
N TRP A 107 11.92 2.47 3.55
CA TRP A 107 10.63 2.95 3.05
C TRP A 107 9.79 1.82 2.45
N ALA A 108 10.39 1.00 1.58
CA ALA A 108 9.67 -0.08 0.91
C ALA A 108 9.23 -1.19 1.87
N ARG A 109 10.07 -1.53 2.86
CA ARG A 109 9.72 -2.48 3.92
C ARG A 109 8.56 -1.98 4.77
N GLN A 110 8.58 -0.73 5.16
CA GLN A 110 7.50 -0.13 5.94
C GLN A 110 6.18 -0.09 5.17
N LEU A 111 6.22 0.22 3.87
CA LEU A 111 5.02 0.17 3.02
C LEU A 111 4.50 -1.27 2.86
N PHE A 112 5.40 -2.24 2.67
CA PHE A 112 5.05 -3.66 2.64
C PHE A 112 4.33 -4.09 3.92
N ASP A 113 4.84 -3.70 5.09
CA ASP A 113 4.22 -4.01 6.39
C ASP A 113 2.84 -3.37 6.55
N ARG A 114 2.62 -2.16 6.00
CA ARG A 114 1.28 -1.53 5.96
C ARG A 114 0.31 -2.37 5.15
N PHE A 115 0.70 -2.79 3.95
CA PHE A 115 -0.15 -3.63 3.10
C PHE A 115 -0.38 -5.03 3.68
N ARG A 116 0.59 -5.61 4.37
CA ARG A 116 0.41 -6.89 5.09
C ARG A 116 -0.60 -6.77 6.22
N ARG A 117 -0.52 -5.68 6.97
CA ARG A 117 -1.42 -5.40 8.10
C ARG A 117 -2.86 -5.18 7.64
N HIS A 118 -3.03 -4.60 6.44
CA HIS A 118 -4.33 -4.24 5.87
C HIS A 118 -4.47 -4.81 4.45
N PRO A 119 -4.70 -6.12 4.28
CA PRO A 119 -4.72 -6.77 2.95
C PRO A 119 -5.74 -6.16 1.99
N TRP A 120 -6.85 -5.65 2.48
CA TRP A 120 -7.89 -4.97 1.70
C TRP A 120 -7.39 -3.66 1.06
N ALA A 121 -6.37 -3.01 1.65
CA ALA A 121 -5.85 -1.74 1.15
C ALA A 121 -5.27 -1.87 -0.26
N GLN A 122 -4.76 -3.02 -0.62
CA GLN A 122 -4.23 -3.28 -1.96
C GLN A 122 -5.32 -3.15 -3.03
N ALA A 123 -6.49 -3.75 -2.80
CA ALA A 123 -7.63 -3.63 -3.71
C ALA A 123 -8.12 -2.16 -3.80
N ALA A 124 -8.04 -1.43 -2.70
CA ALA A 124 -8.41 -0.01 -2.64
C ALA A 124 -7.43 0.90 -3.40
N THR A 125 -6.22 0.45 -3.73
CA THR A 125 -5.24 1.21 -4.52
C THR A 125 -5.34 1.00 -6.03
N VAL A 126 -6.24 0.13 -6.50
CA VAL A 126 -6.39 -0.20 -7.91
C VAL A 126 -7.35 0.76 -8.59
N GLY A 127 -7.00 1.22 -9.79
CA GLY A 127 -7.84 2.07 -10.63
C GLY A 127 -7.67 3.59 -10.38
N PRO A 128 -8.39 4.41 -11.16
CA PRO A 128 -8.33 5.86 -11.04
C PRO A 128 -8.94 6.31 -9.70
N ARG A 129 -8.17 7.01 -8.89
CA ARG A 129 -8.58 7.54 -7.58
C ARG A 129 -7.82 8.82 -7.25
N LEU A 130 -8.31 9.55 -6.28
CA LEU A 130 -7.62 10.70 -5.72
C LEU A 130 -6.78 10.23 -4.52
N PRO A 131 -5.43 10.34 -4.56
CA PRO A 131 -4.59 10.05 -3.42
C PRO A 131 -4.80 11.09 -2.32
N GLY A 132 -4.69 10.65 -1.08
CA GLY A 132 -4.76 11.53 0.08
C GLY A 132 -3.39 12.12 0.47
N PRO A 133 -3.36 13.02 1.47
CA PRO A 133 -2.12 13.67 1.91
C PRO A 133 -1.05 12.71 2.42
N ASN A 134 -1.41 11.64 3.12
CA ASN A 134 -0.45 10.64 3.58
C ASN A 134 0.18 9.90 2.40
N GLU A 135 -0.62 9.50 1.40
CA GLU A 135 -0.10 8.84 0.22
C GLU A 135 0.88 9.73 -0.55
N LEU A 136 0.61 11.04 -0.66
CA LEU A 136 1.57 11.97 -1.25
C LEU A 136 2.80 12.18 -0.36
N ALA A 137 2.67 12.13 0.96
CA ALA A 137 3.82 12.19 1.86
C ALA A 137 4.75 10.98 1.68
N TRP A 138 4.19 9.78 1.45
CA TRP A 138 4.99 8.61 1.09
C TRP A 138 5.73 8.81 -0.24
N LEU A 139 5.09 9.36 -1.26
CA LEU A 139 5.73 9.67 -2.54
C LEU A 139 6.82 10.74 -2.39
N GLU A 140 6.57 11.79 -1.61
CA GLU A 140 7.53 12.86 -1.31
C GLU A 140 8.82 12.30 -0.71
N GLN A 141 8.75 11.33 0.19
CA GLN A 141 9.95 10.71 0.78
C GLN A 141 10.82 10.00 -0.26
N VAL A 142 10.24 9.33 -1.25
CA VAL A 142 11.02 8.71 -2.34
C VAL A 142 11.73 9.78 -3.17
N VAL A 143 11.00 10.81 -3.58
CA VAL A 143 11.56 11.91 -4.38
C VAL A 143 12.65 12.65 -3.60
N ALA A 144 12.42 12.93 -2.32
CA ALA A 144 13.40 13.55 -1.43
C ALA A 144 14.65 12.68 -1.22
N ALA A 145 14.51 11.36 -1.10
CA ALA A 145 15.65 10.44 -0.98
C ALA A 145 16.53 10.48 -2.24
N LEU A 146 15.91 10.61 -3.43
CA LEU A 146 16.61 10.64 -4.71
C LEU A 146 17.09 12.05 -5.13
N ALA A 147 16.81 13.08 -4.34
CA ALA A 147 17.28 14.43 -4.63
C ALA A 147 18.81 14.46 -4.70
N GLY A 148 19.35 15.13 -5.73
CA GLY A 148 20.80 15.25 -5.93
C GLY A 148 21.49 14.03 -6.57
N THR A 149 20.80 12.90 -6.78
CA THR A 149 21.36 11.71 -7.45
C THR A 149 21.57 11.88 -8.95
N GLY A 150 21.04 12.95 -9.54
CA GLY A 150 21.11 13.21 -10.99
C GLY A 150 19.98 12.58 -11.79
N LEU A 151 19.06 11.84 -11.15
CA LEU A 151 17.85 11.35 -11.80
C LEU A 151 16.91 12.51 -12.14
N THR A 152 16.22 12.40 -13.26
CA THR A 152 15.15 13.33 -13.65
C THR A 152 13.93 13.12 -12.74
N GLY A 153 13.04 14.13 -12.66
CA GLY A 153 11.80 14.00 -11.89
C GLY A 153 10.93 12.83 -12.35
N ALA A 154 10.87 12.52 -13.66
CA ALA A 154 10.17 11.36 -14.16
C ALA A 154 10.77 10.05 -13.64
N GLU A 155 12.11 9.92 -13.72
CA GLU A 155 12.82 8.73 -13.20
C GLU A 155 12.59 8.55 -11.68
N GLN A 156 12.56 9.64 -10.91
CA GLN A 156 12.29 9.58 -9.47
C GLN A 156 10.87 9.08 -9.18
N LEU A 157 9.87 9.52 -9.95
CA LEU A 157 8.50 9.03 -9.85
C LEU A 157 8.37 7.57 -10.31
N ASP A 158 9.08 7.16 -11.36
CA ASP A 158 9.12 5.78 -11.84
C ASP A 158 9.73 4.84 -10.79
N VAL A 159 10.74 5.28 -10.04
CA VAL A 159 11.30 4.54 -8.89
C VAL A 159 10.22 4.30 -7.83
N ALA A 160 9.40 5.32 -7.52
CA ALA A 160 8.31 5.15 -6.57
C ALA A 160 7.30 4.10 -7.06
N VAL A 161 6.94 4.14 -8.35
CA VAL A 161 6.03 3.15 -8.97
C VAL A 161 6.58 1.73 -8.86
N LEU A 162 7.89 1.53 -9.12
CA LEU A 162 8.55 0.22 -8.99
C LEU A 162 8.48 -0.29 -7.54
N LEU A 163 8.85 0.53 -6.57
CA LEU A 163 8.87 0.14 -5.16
C LEU A 163 7.47 -0.14 -4.62
N VAL A 164 6.49 0.72 -4.91
CA VAL A 164 5.07 0.50 -4.54
C VAL A 164 4.56 -0.79 -5.18
N GLY A 165 4.84 -1.01 -6.47
CA GLY A 165 4.41 -2.20 -7.21
C GLY A 165 4.98 -3.47 -6.60
N HIS A 166 6.27 -3.47 -6.24
CA HIS A 166 6.94 -4.60 -5.62
C HIS A 166 6.37 -4.91 -4.23
N ALA A 167 6.31 -3.90 -3.34
CA ALA A 167 5.77 -4.06 -1.99
C ALA A 167 4.32 -4.56 -2.00
N ARG A 168 3.48 -3.96 -2.85
CA ARG A 168 2.06 -4.35 -3.00
C ARG A 168 1.90 -5.77 -3.51
N ASN A 169 2.64 -6.15 -4.57
CA ASN A 169 2.54 -7.50 -5.15
C ASN A 169 2.91 -8.57 -4.14
N LEU A 170 4.01 -8.37 -3.42
CA LEU A 170 4.44 -9.35 -2.42
C LEU A 170 3.49 -9.42 -1.22
N ALA A 171 3.01 -8.28 -0.73
CA ALA A 171 2.05 -8.28 0.36
C ALA A 171 0.73 -8.98 -0.01
N GLN A 172 0.33 -8.94 -1.29
CA GLN A 172 -0.85 -9.65 -1.79
C GLN A 172 -0.71 -11.17 -1.71
N HIS A 173 0.52 -11.68 -1.80
CA HIS A 173 0.80 -13.11 -1.84
C HIS A 173 1.44 -13.61 -0.53
N ALA A 174 1.67 -12.70 0.43
CA ALA A 174 2.16 -13.10 1.74
C ALA A 174 1.12 -13.97 2.44
N ALA A 175 1.53 -15.16 2.88
CA ALA A 175 0.69 -15.98 3.73
C ALA A 175 0.44 -15.25 5.07
N PRO A 176 -0.71 -15.45 5.72
CA PRO A 176 -0.87 -15.05 7.11
C PRO A 176 0.25 -15.66 7.96
N ASP A 177 0.76 -14.91 8.95
CA ASP A 177 1.90 -15.31 9.79
C ASP A 177 1.74 -16.69 10.46
N ASP A 178 0.49 -17.18 10.61
CA ASP A 178 0.14 -18.45 11.24
C ASP A 178 -0.17 -19.59 10.26
N ALA A 179 0.01 -19.43 8.94
CA ALA A 179 -0.29 -20.47 7.97
C ALA A 179 0.85 -21.51 7.93
N PRO A 180 0.65 -22.75 8.44
CA PRO A 180 1.69 -23.76 8.43
C PRO A 180 1.99 -24.20 6.99
N GLY A 181 3.21 -24.00 6.53
CA GLY A 181 3.75 -24.63 5.31
C GLY A 181 3.29 -24.07 3.98
N GLY A 182 2.76 -22.86 3.96
CA GLY A 182 2.19 -22.24 2.75
C GLY A 182 3.13 -21.35 1.96
N SER A 183 4.36 -21.78 1.65
CA SER A 183 5.13 -21.02 0.67
C SER A 183 4.51 -21.19 -0.74
N ARG A 184 4.61 -20.14 -1.55
CA ARG A 184 4.17 -20.16 -2.97
C ARG A 184 4.78 -21.35 -3.71
N GLU A 185 6.02 -21.65 -3.40
CA GLU A 185 6.82 -22.73 -3.98
C GLU A 185 6.22 -24.11 -3.63
N ALA A 186 5.79 -24.31 -2.39
CA ALA A 186 5.12 -25.54 -1.96
C ALA A 186 3.83 -25.77 -2.75
N GLY A 187 3.06 -24.70 -3.00
CA GLY A 187 1.86 -24.74 -3.84
C GLY A 187 2.17 -25.19 -5.27
N PHE A 188 3.22 -24.65 -5.90
CA PHE A 188 3.66 -25.07 -7.24
C PHE A 188 4.12 -26.53 -7.26
N GLY A 189 4.86 -26.99 -6.25
CA GLY A 189 5.28 -28.38 -6.14
C GLY A 189 4.10 -29.37 -6.14
N VAL A 190 3.01 -29.01 -5.48
CA VAL A 190 1.79 -29.84 -5.50
C VAL A 190 1.15 -29.85 -6.89
N LEU A 191 1.07 -28.70 -7.58
CA LEU A 191 0.42 -28.57 -8.89
C LEU A 191 1.15 -29.28 -10.02
N ILE A 192 2.49 -29.36 -9.99
CA ILE A 192 3.28 -30.01 -11.04
C ILE A 192 3.50 -31.50 -10.81
N ARG A 193 3.13 -32.03 -9.65
CA ARG A 193 3.31 -33.46 -9.33
C ARG A 193 2.62 -34.33 -10.36
N GLY A 194 3.36 -35.25 -10.97
CA GLY A 194 2.89 -36.14 -12.07
C GLY A 194 2.82 -35.42 -13.43
N ARG A 195 3.41 -34.21 -13.55
CA ARG A 195 3.48 -33.40 -14.78
C ARG A 195 4.87 -32.85 -15.02
N GLU A 196 5.88 -33.42 -14.39
CA GLU A 196 7.26 -32.91 -14.34
C GLU A 196 7.85 -32.82 -15.76
N GLU A 197 7.55 -33.78 -16.64
CA GLU A 197 8.00 -33.77 -18.05
C GLU A 197 7.50 -32.54 -18.83
N ARG A 198 6.35 -31.97 -18.43
CA ARG A 198 5.79 -30.76 -19.05
C ARG A 198 6.45 -29.48 -18.52
N PHE A 199 7.00 -29.52 -17.30
CA PHE A 199 7.53 -28.36 -16.61
C PHE A 199 8.94 -28.61 -16.04
N PRO A 200 9.92 -29.09 -16.86
CA PRO A 200 11.21 -29.57 -16.36
C PRO A 200 12.05 -28.47 -15.69
N ALA A 201 12.00 -27.24 -16.19
CA ALA A 201 12.74 -26.12 -15.59
C ALA A 201 12.16 -25.70 -14.24
N LEU A 202 10.83 -25.66 -14.12
CA LEU A 202 10.15 -25.32 -12.87
C LEU A 202 10.39 -26.41 -11.82
N GLU A 203 10.31 -27.68 -12.21
CA GLU A 203 10.58 -28.83 -11.34
C GLU A 203 12.02 -28.80 -10.82
N ALA A 204 12.99 -28.54 -11.70
CA ALA A 204 14.39 -28.41 -11.31
C ALA A 204 14.63 -27.25 -10.33
N ALA A 205 13.98 -26.13 -10.55
CA ALA A 205 14.04 -24.97 -9.65
C ALA A 205 13.44 -25.29 -8.28
N LEU A 206 12.25 -25.88 -8.23
CA LEU A 206 11.58 -26.25 -6.97
C LEU A 206 12.35 -27.31 -6.17
N ARG A 207 13.00 -28.25 -6.84
CA ARG A 207 13.84 -29.26 -6.21
C ARG A 207 15.08 -28.67 -5.52
N GLY A 208 15.57 -27.52 -6.01
CA GLY A 208 16.69 -26.79 -5.44
C GLY A 208 16.33 -25.91 -4.23
N ILE A 209 15.05 -25.79 -3.86
CA ILE A 209 14.62 -24.97 -2.73
C ILE A 209 14.79 -25.77 -1.43
N ASP A 210 15.55 -25.20 -0.47
CA ASP A 210 15.58 -25.72 0.89
C ASP A 210 14.27 -25.31 1.61
N PRO A 211 13.45 -26.29 2.06
CA PRO A 211 12.18 -26.01 2.75
C PRO A 211 12.33 -25.16 4.03
N ASN A 212 13.55 -25.09 4.60
CA ASN A 212 13.83 -24.30 5.80
C ASN A 212 14.29 -22.88 5.49
N THR A 213 14.47 -22.52 4.21
CA THR A 213 14.85 -21.16 3.83
C THR A 213 13.63 -20.25 3.96
N PRO A 214 13.71 -19.17 4.75
CA PRO A 214 12.62 -18.18 4.83
C PRO A 214 12.32 -17.57 3.46
N ASP A 215 11.08 -17.14 3.24
CA ASP A 215 10.72 -16.38 2.05
C ASP A 215 11.55 -15.08 1.98
N GLN A 216 12.43 -14.98 0.99
CA GLN A 216 13.31 -13.85 0.76
C GLN A 216 12.87 -12.98 -0.43
N ALA A 217 11.66 -13.15 -0.93
CA ALA A 217 11.19 -12.47 -2.14
C ALA A 217 11.25 -10.94 -2.01
N LEU A 218 10.93 -10.40 -0.83
CA LEU A 218 11.05 -8.97 -0.56
C LEU A 218 12.50 -8.50 -0.63
N ASP A 219 13.39 -9.17 0.08
CA ASP A 219 14.81 -8.81 0.15
C ASP A 219 15.50 -8.94 -1.21
N PHE A 220 15.24 -10.05 -1.90
CA PHE A 220 15.79 -10.29 -3.23
C PHE A 220 15.32 -9.21 -4.22
N GLY A 221 14.03 -8.94 -4.26
CA GLY A 221 13.47 -7.97 -5.19
C GLY A 221 13.92 -6.55 -4.90
N LEU A 222 13.91 -6.11 -3.63
CA LEU A 222 14.41 -4.80 -3.25
C LEU A 222 15.89 -4.62 -3.61
N ALA A 223 16.74 -5.61 -3.30
CA ALA A 223 18.15 -5.55 -3.66
C ALA A 223 18.32 -5.35 -5.19
N ARG A 224 17.61 -6.13 -6.01
CA ARG A 224 17.72 -6.02 -7.50
C ARG A 224 17.19 -4.69 -8.03
N ILE A 225 16.08 -4.18 -7.49
CA ILE A 225 15.55 -2.86 -7.86
C ILE A 225 16.57 -1.77 -7.50
N LEU A 226 17.09 -1.78 -6.28
CA LEU A 226 18.02 -0.77 -5.80
C LEU A 226 19.39 -0.83 -6.54
N ASP A 227 19.88 -2.03 -6.88
CA ASP A 227 21.08 -2.18 -7.72
C ASP A 227 20.88 -1.58 -9.12
N GLY A 228 19.71 -1.76 -9.71
CA GLY A 228 19.36 -1.16 -11.00
C GLY A 228 19.31 0.37 -10.94
N ILE A 229 18.75 0.93 -9.88
CA ILE A 229 18.72 2.38 -9.65
C ILE A 229 20.15 2.92 -9.46
N GLU A 230 20.99 2.23 -8.69
CA GLU A 230 22.39 2.62 -8.45
C GLU A 230 23.20 2.65 -9.74
N ALA A 231 23.03 1.66 -10.61
CA ALA A 231 23.66 1.65 -11.93
C ALA A 231 23.22 2.85 -12.79
N LEU A 232 21.93 3.23 -12.74
CA LEU A 232 21.42 4.40 -13.43
C LEU A 232 22.01 5.71 -12.88
N VAL A 233 22.05 5.86 -11.55
CA VAL A 233 22.67 7.01 -10.86
C VAL A 233 24.14 7.15 -11.24
N ALA A 234 24.93 6.07 -11.27
CA ALA A 234 26.30 6.08 -11.68
C ALA A 234 26.49 6.58 -13.12
N THR A 235 25.63 6.13 -14.05
CA THR A 235 25.62 6.57 -15.44
C THR A 235 25.32 8.07 -15.58
N ARG A 236 24.43 8.62 -14.76
CA ARG A 236 24.09 10.04 -14.74
C ARG A 236 25.23 10.91 -14.19
N SER A 237 25.92 10.43 -13.18
CA SER A 237 27.06 11.12 -12.58
C SER A 237 28.23 11.27 -13.57
N THR A 238 28.52 10.22 -14.34
CA THR A 238 29.59 10.23 -15.38
C THR A 238 29.31 11.20 -16.53
N ARG A 239 28.04 11.47 -16.86
CA ARG A 239 27.66 12.42 -17.92
C ARG A 239 27.73 13.88 -17.51
N ARG A 240 27.87 14.18 -16.23
CA ARG A 240 27.94 15.55 -15.68
C ARG A 240 29.38 16.03 -15.45
N SER A 241 30.35 15.12 -15.48
CA SER A 241 31.78 15.39 -15.40
C SER A 241 32.38 15.58 -16.80
#